data_5d6b468e8434b1099b0244b3ceaf0403
#
_entry.id   5d6b468e8434b1099b0244b3ceaf0403
#
_cell.length_a   1.000
_cell.length_b   1.000
_cell.length_c   1.000
_cell.angle_alpha   90.00
_cell.angle_beta   90.00
_cell.angle_gamma   90.00
#
_symmetry.space_group_name_H-M   'P 1'
#
loop_
_entity.id
_entity.type
_entity.pdbx_description
1 polymer ?
#
loop_
_entity_poly.entity_id
_entity_poly.type
_entity_poly.pdbx_seq_one_letter_code
_entity_poly.pdbx_strand_id
1 'polypeptide(L)'
;MKLRLNRKNTIGLIFFLAFVISTSLIFQFEERFTTENWKSNHTTRYKMVDDLIESQLLIGKTSEEVIEILGHPSTTRYKKSELFVYNIGKEPSFFEAQPDRLVVIFVDNKVDLVSLAVE
;
A
#
# COMPACT_ATOMS: atom_id res chain seq x y z
N MET A 1 -18.65 2.95 41.04
CA MET A 1 -19.92 2.78 40.34
C MET A 1 -19.94 1.46 39.59
N LYS A 2 -20.83 0.59 39.96
CA LYS A 2 -20.95 -0.71 39.28
C LYS A 2 -21.95 -0.60 38.15
N LEU A 3 -21.47 -0.72 36.93
CA LEU A 3 -22.32 -0.85 35.76
C LEU A 3 -22.96 -2.25 35.76
N ARG A 4 -24.25 -2.27 36.01
CA ARG A 4 -25.01 -3.51 35.86
C ARG A 4 -25.54 -3.60 34.46
N LEU A 5 -24.86 -4.34 33.59
CA LEU A 5 -25.37 -4.68 32.29
C LEU A 5 -26.28 -5.88 32.40
N ASN A 6 -27.51 -5.74 31.93
CA ASN A 6 -28.39 -6.92 31.86
C ASN A 6 -27.95 -7.75 30.62
N ARG A 7 -28.49 -8.97 30.54
CA ARG A 7 -28.10 -9.93 29.50
C ARG A 7 -28.29 -9.38 28.08
N LYS A 8 -29.36 -8.65 27.86
CA LYS A 8 -29.67 -8.07 26.55
C LYS A 8 -28.68 -6.95 26.16
N ASN A 9 -28.31 -6.09 27.08
CA ASN A 9 -27.38 -4.99 26.84
C ASN A 9 -25.96 -5.52 26.61
N THR A 10 -25.56 -6.58 27.29
CA THR A 10 -24.26 -7.22 27.12
C THR A 10 -24.12 -7.81 25.71
N ILE A 11 -25.15 -8.51 25.23
CA ILE A 11 -25.16 -9.08 23.88
C ILE A 11 -25.06 -7.99 22.81
N GLY A 12 -25.84 -6.91 22.92
CA GLY A 12 -25.80 -5.79 22.00
C GLY A 12 -24.44 -5.10 21.98
N LEU A 13 -23.80 -4.95 23.14
CA LEU A 13 -22.47 -4.36 23.24
C LEU A 13 -21.42 -5.23 22.55
N ILE A 14 -21.49 -6.55 22.73
CA ILE A 14 -20.57 -7.50 22.09
C ILE A 14 -20.71 -7.43 20.56
N PHE A 15 -21.92 -7.42 20.02
CA PHE A 15 -22.15 -7.29 18.59
C PHE A 15 -21.64 -5.96 18.03
N PHE A 16 -21.85 -4.88 18.76
CA PHE A 16 -21.37 -3.55 18.35
C PHE A 16 -19.83 -3.51 18.29
N LEU A 17 -19.16 -4.02 19.33
CA LEU A 17 -17.70 -4.08 19.37
C LEU A 17 -17.14 -4.97 18.26
N ALA A 18 -17.75 -6.12 18.00
CA ALA A 18 -17.35 -6.99 16.91
C ALA A 18 -17.48 -6.32 15.55
N PHE A 19 -18.56 -5.57 15.34
CA PHE A 19 -18.77 -4.82 14.10
C PHE A 19 -17.70 -3.75 13.90
N VAL A 20 -17.41 -2.95 14.93
CA VAL A 20 -16.39 -1.89 14.87
C VAL A 20 -15.01 -2.48 14.59
N ILE A 21 -14.64 -3.56 15.27
CA ILE A 21 -13.34 -4.22 15.08
C ILE A 21 -13.25 -4.79 13.67
N SER A 22 -14.28 -5.46 13.17
CA SER A 22 -14.31 -6.02 11.82
C SER A 22 -14.17 -4.96 10.75
N THR A 23 -14.88 -3.84 10.89
CA THR A 23 -14.82 -2.71 9.95
C THR A 23 -13.42 -2.09 9.95
N SER A 24 -12.83 -1.90 11.12
CA SER A 24 -11.46 -1.36 11.26
C SER A 24 -10.42 -2.28 10.61
N LEU A 25 -10.54 -3.59 10.80
CA LEU A 25 -9.62 -4.56 10.21
C LEU A 25 -9.70 -4.58 8.68
N ILE A 26 -10.91 -4.54 8.13
CA ILE A 26 -11.11 -4.49 6.68
C ILE A 26 -10.49 -3.21 6.10
N PHE A 27 -10.72 -2.07 6.72
CA PHE A 27 -10.18 -0.79 6.28
C PHE A 27 -8.65 -0.79 6.30
N GLN A 28 -8.03 -1.26 7.39
CA GLN A 28 -6.57 -1.38 7.49
C GLN A 28 -6.01 -2.35 6.46
N PHE A 29 -6.72 -3.44 6.20
CA PHE A 29 -6.29 -4.46 5.25
C PHE A 29 -6.23 -3.92 3.82
N GLU A 30 -7.20 -3.10 3.40
CA GLU A 30 -7.25 -2.52 2.05
C GLU A 30 -6.15 -1.49 1.80
N GLU A 31 -5.80 -0.69 2.81
CA GLU A 31 -4.80 0.37 2.69
C GLU A 31 -3.39 -0.09 2.99
N ARG A 32 -3.25 -1.23 3.64
CA ARG A 32 -1.97 -1.77 4.03
C ARG A 32 -1.31 -2.50 2.87
N PHE A 33 -0.04 -2.18 2.61
CA PHE A 33 0.72 -2.88 1.58
C PHE A 33 0.92 -4.34 1.94
N THR A 34 0.58 -5.23 1.00
CA THR A 34 1.01 -6.63 1.00
C THR A 34 1.42 -7.00 -0.42
N THR A 35 2.40 -7.89 -0.55
CA THR A 35 2.85 -8.37 -1.87
C THR A 35 1.71 -9.00 -2.65
N GLU A 36 0.87 -9.77 -1.99
CA GLU A 36 -0.26 -10.45 -2.61
C GLU A 36 -1.29 -9.48 -3.16
N ASN A 37 -1.69 -8.48 -2.37
CA ASN A 37 -2.63 -7.45 -2.82
C ASN A 37 -2.03 -6.58 -3.93
N TRP A 38 -0.76 -6.25 -3.83
CA TRP A 38 -0.08 -5.48 -4.85
C TRP A 38 -0.07 -6.20 -6.20
N LYS A 39 0.24 -7.50 -6.20
CA LYS A 39 0.29 -8.31 -7.42
C LYS A 39 -1.07 -8.62 -8.01
N SER A 40 -2.10 -8.79 -7.17
CA SER A 40 -3.44 -9.17 -7.62
C SER A 40 -4.34 -8.00 -7.99
N ASN A 41 -4.13 -6.81 -7.44
CA ASN A 41 -5.01 -5.65 -7.59
C ASN A 41 -4.29 -4.47 -8.23
N HIS A 42 -3.96 -4.57 -9.53
CA HIS A 42 -3.18 -3.57 -10.26
C HIS A 42 -3.80 -2.17 -10.25
N THR A 43 -5.13 -2.10 -10.34
CA THR A 43 -5.84 -0.82 -10.45
C THR A 43 -6.02 -0.09 -9.12
N THR A 44 -5.79 -0.77 -8.00
CA THR A 44 -5.96 -0.21 -6.66
C THR A 44 -4.67 -0.10 -5.87
N ARG A 45 -3.53 -0.23 -6.54
CA ARG A 45 -2.21 -0.09 -5.91
C ARG A 45 -2.02 1.29 -5.27
N TYR A 46 -2.68 2.32 -5.81
CA TYR A 46 -2.63 3.67 -5.23
C TYR A 46 -3.09 3.72 -3.77
N LYS A 47 -3.94 2.79 -3.34
CA LYS A 47 -4.39 2.71 -1.94
C LYS A 47 -3.31 2.23 -0.99
N MET A 48 -2.37 1.42 -1.49
CA MET A 48 -1.31 0.81 -0.70
C MET A 48 0.01 1.57 -0.76
N VAL A 49 0.16 2.47 -1.72
CA VAL A 49 1.45 3.07 -2.04
C VAL A 49 1.98 3.94 -0.91
N ASP A 50 1.13 4.65 -0.19
CA ASP A 50 1.54 5.47 0.95
C ASP A 50 2.12 4.61 2.07
N ASP A 51 1.48 3.49 2.38
CA ASP A 51 1.98 2.54 3.37
C ASP A 51 3.33 1.94 2.94
N LEU A 52 3.47 1.60 1.67
CA LEU A 52 4.72 1.09 1.12
C LEU A 52 5.87 2.09 1.26
N ILE A 53 5.61 3.36 0.95
CA ILE A 53 6.62 4.42 1.05
C ILE A 53 6.95 4.73 2.50
N GLU A 54 5.96 4.91 3.34
CA GLU A 54 6.14 5.26 4.76
C GLU A 54 6.87 4.18 5.55
N SER A 55 6.63 2.92 5.23
CA SER A 55 7.30 1.80 5.90
C SER A 55 8.79 1.68 5.53
N GLN A 56 9.21 2.34 4.45
CA GLN A 56 10.58 2.25 3.91
C GLN A 56 11.00 0.80 3.62
N LEU A 57 10.03 -0.05 3.32
CA LEU A 57 10.26 -1.48 3.08
C LEU A 57 11.27 -1.73 1.95
N LEU A 58 11.22 -0.93 0.90
CA LEU A 58 12.06 -1.11 -0.28
C LEU A 58 13.46 -0.53 -0.14
N ILE A 59 13.68 0.42 0.75
CA ILE A 59 14.97 1.10 0.89
C ILE A 59 16.06 0.08 1.23
N GLY A 60 17.15 0.11 0.47
CA GLY A 60 18.27 -0.80 0.63
C GLY A 60 18.10 -2.17 0.00
N LYS A 61 16.94 -2.46 -0.60
CA LYS A 61 16.69 -3.72 -1.31
C LYS A 61 17.38 -3.74 -2.68
N THR A 62 17.77 -4.91 -3.13
CA THR A 62 18.32 -5.08 -4.48
C THR A 62 17.19 -5.12 -5.52
N SER A 63 17.55 -4.97 -6.80
CA SER A 63 16.57 -5.06 -7.88
C SER A 63 15.83 -6.40 -7.90
N GLU A 64 16.53 -7.49 -7.62
CA GLU A 64 15.94 -8.83 -7.54
C GLU A 64 14.93 -8.92 -6.38
N GLU A 65 15.27 -8.36 -5.22
CA GLU A 65 14.39 -8.35 -4.07
C GLU A 65 13.13 -7.51 -4.33
N VAL A 66 13.27 -6.38 -5.02
CA VAL A 66 12.13 -5.54 -5.41
C VAL A 66 11.19 -6.30 -6.34
N ILE A 67 11.74 -7.05 -7.30
CA ILE A 67 10.93 -7.87 -8.21
C ILE A 67 10.17 -8.95 -7.44
N GLU A 68 10.77 -9.55 -6.43
CA GLU A 68 10.07 -10.52 -5.56
C GLU A 68 8.90 -9.88 -4.81
N ILE A 69 9.08 -8.66 -4.35
CA ILE A 69 8.06 -7.95 -3.55
C ILE A 69 6.97 -7.34 -4.42
N LEU A 70 7.35 -6.66 -5.52
CA LEU A 70 6.44 -5.88 -6.34
C LEU A 70 6.10 -6.53 -7.70
N GLY A 71 6.82 -7.57 -8.10
CA GLY A 71 6.71 -8.13 -9.43
C GLY A 71 7.54 -7.35 -10.46
N HIS A 72 7.38 -7.70 -11.73
CA HIS A 72 8.11 -7.02 -12.80
C HIS A 72 7.60 -5.61 -13.02
N PRO A 73 8.49 -4.61 -13.17
CA PRO A 73 8.07 -3.25 -13.43
C PRO A 73 7.51 -3.06 -14.84
N SER A 74 6.72 -2.02 -15.02
CA SER A 74 6.18 -1.63 -16.32
C SER A 74 7.27 -1.08 -17.25
N THR A 75 8.24 -0.37 -16.68
CA THR A 75 9.36 0.23 -17.40
C THR A 75 10.62 0.12 -16.57
N THR A 76 11.75 -0.13 -17.22
CA THR A 76 13.06 -0.16 -16.59
C THR A 76 14.03 0.74 -17.36
N ARG A 77 14.95 1.37 -16.64
CA ARG A 77 16.08 2.09 -17.22
C ARG A 77 17.36 1.70 -16.52
N TYR A 78 18.41 1.46 -17.31
CA TYR A 78 19.68 0.96 -16.81
C TYR A 78 20.86 1.91 -17.02
N LYS A 79 20.66 3.10 -17.58
CA LYS A 79 21.76 4.05 -17.82
C LYS A 79 22.03 4.89 -16.56
N LYS A 80 23.23 4.83 -16.02
CA LYS A 80 23.75 5.58 -14.86
C LYS A 80 23.05 5.31 -13.54
N SER A 81 21.75 5.17 -13.52
CA SER A 81 20.98 4.73 -12.36
C SER A 81 19.86 3.82 -12.86
N GLU A 82 19.70 2.68 -12.22
CA GLU A 82 18.57 1.81 -12.51
C GLU A 82 17.29 2.45 -11.98
N LEU A 83 16.25 2.36 -12.80
CA LEU A 83 14.96 2.93 -12.47
C LEU A 83 13.88 1.92 -12.79
N PHE A 84 13.05 1.59 -11.82
CA PHE A 84 11.85 0.79 -12.05
C PHE A 84 10.62 1.68 -11.94
N VAL A 85 9.70 1.52 -12.88
CA VAL A 85 8.42 2.24 -12.86
C VAL A 85 7.29 1.24 -12.80
N TYR A 86 6.40 1.42 -11.84
CA TYR A 86 5.21 0.59 -11.65
C TYR A 86 3.95 1.44 -11.83
N ASN A 87 3.00 0.95 -12.62
CA ASN A 87 1.69 1.58 -12.69
C ASN A 87 0.89 1.22 -11.43
N ILE A 88 0.31 2.22 -10.79
CA ILE A 88 -0.41 2.03 -9.52
C ILE A 88 -1.92 2.27 -9.63
N GLY A 89 -2.41 2.64 -10.81
CA GLY A 89 -3.78 3.07 -11.00
C GLY A 89 -3.95 4.53 -10.58
N LYS A 90 -5.10 5.07 -10.86
CA LYS A 90 -5.43 6.48 -10.62
C LYS A 90 -6.55 6.59 -9.63
N GLU A 91 -6.33 7.35 -8.56
CA GLU A 91 -7.40 7.70 -7.65
C GLU A 91 -8.41 8.60 -8.36
N PRO A 92 -9.72 8.31 -8.31
CA PRO A 92 -10.72 9.18 -8.91
C PRO A 92 -10.67 10.58 -8.29
N SER A 93 -10.40 11.59 -9.13
CA SER A 93 -10.39 12.98 -8.73
C SER A 93 -10.83 13.85 -9.90
N PHE A 94 -11.70 14.83 -9.62
CA PHE A 94 -12.19 15.76 -10.63
C PHE A 94 -11.37 17.04 -10.72
N PHE A 95 -10.52 17.32 -9.75
CA PHE A 95 -9.91 18.63 -9.58
C PHE A 95 -8.40 18.66 -9.72
N GLU A 96 -7.72 17.53 -9.48
CA GLU A 96 -6.26 17.48 -9.49
C GLU A 96 -5.76 16.24 -10.21
N ALA A 97 -4.61 16.37 -10.87
CA ALA A 97 -3.91 15.23 -11.41
C ALA A 97 -3.34 14.40 -10.25
N GLN A 98 -3.73 13.12 -10.18
CA GLN A 98 -3.25 12.23 -9.15
C GLN A 98 -2.05 11.43 -9.63
N PRO A 99 -1.09 11.10 -8.76
CA PRO A 99 0.01 10.20 -9.11
C PRO A 99 -0.53 8.87 -9.60
N ASP A 100 0.00 8.38 -10.71
CA ASP A 100 -0.39 7.10 -11.28
C ASP A 100 0.79 6.13 -11.42
N ARG A 101 1.97 6.53 -10.97
CA ARG A 101 3.20 5.74 -11.09
C ARG A 101 4.02 5.78 -9.82
N LEU A 102 4.56 4.62 -9.48
CA LEU A 102 5.57 4.48 -8.44
C LEU A 102 6.92 4.36 -9.12
N VAL A 103 7.87 5.20 -8.71
CA VAL A 103 9.23 5.21 -9.26
C VAL A 103 10.18 4.74 -8.17
N VAL A 104 10.95 3.70 -8.48
CA VAL A 104 11.98 3.14 -7.59
C VAL A 104 13.33 3.41 -8.21
N ILE A 105 14.17 4.16 -7.52
CA ILE A 105 15.49 4.57 -7.99
C ILE A 105 16.57 3.78 -7.25
N PHE A 106 17.44 3.12 -8.01
CA PHE A 106 18.54 2.31 -7.49
C PHE A 106 19.87 3.04 -7.63
N VAL A 107 20.69 2.93 -6.61
CA VAL A 107 22.10 3.36 -6.65
C VAL A 107 22.92 2.16 -6.20
N ASP A 108 23.90 1.75 -7.00
CA ASP A 108 24.74 0.58 -6.73
C ASP A 108 23.93 -0.69 -6.44
N ASN A 109 22.87 -0.90 -7.25
CA ASN A 109 21.94 -2.03 -7.16
C ASN A 109 21.13 -2.10 -5.87
N LYS A 110 20.98 -1.00 -5.17
CA LYS A 110 20.14 -0.90 -3.96
C LYS A 110 19.20 0.28 -4.07
N VAL A 111 17.99 0.11 -3.58
CA VAL A 111 16.99 1.19 -3.60
C VAL A 111 17.46 2.35 -2.75
N ASP A 112 17.59 3.51 -3.37
CA ASP A 112 17.96 4.77 -2.72
C ASP A 112 16.74 5.64 -2.45
N LEU A 113 15.80 5.69 -3.38
CA LEU A 113 14.62 6.55 -3.29
C LEU A 113 13.41 5.86 -3.89
N VAL A 114 12.27 6.03 -3.25
CA VAL A 114 10.95 5.61 -3.75
C VAL A 114 10.06 6.85 -3.79
N SER A 115 9.48 7.13 -4.95
CA SER A 115 8.69 8.35 -5.15
C SER A 115 7.47 8.09 -6.01
N LEU A 116 6.51 9.00 -5.95
CA LEU A 116 5.33 8.99 -6.82
C LEU A 116 5.53 9.95 -7.98
N ALA A 117 4.99 9.59 -9.14
CA ALA A 117 5.05 10.43 -10.33
C ALA A 117 3.71 10.48 -11.04
N VAL A 118 3.46 11.59 -11.75
CA VAL A 118 2.30 11.78 -12.62
C VAL A 118 2.77 11.64 -14.06
N GLU A 119 1.96 10.95 -14.84
CA GLU A 119 2.21 10.82 -16.27
C GLU A 119 2.16 12.15 -17.02
#